data_6941c3dd45fe65679df8b59a34bfa48c
#
_entry.id   6941c3dd45fe65679df8b59a34bfa48c
#
_cell.length_a   1.000
_cell.length_b   1.000
_cell.length_c   1.000
_cell.angle_alpha   90.00
_cell.angle_beta   90.00
_cell.angle_gamma   90.00
#
_symmetry.space_group_name_H-M   'P 1'
#
loop_
_entity.id
_entity.type
_entity.pdbx_description
1 polymer ?
#
loop_
_entity_poly.entity_id
_entity_poly.type
_entity_poly.pdbx_seq_one_letter_code
_entity_poly.pdbx_strand_id
1 'polypeptide(L)'
;VDLPPGTGDIHLSFVAQIPVTGAVIVSTPQNVALADARKAVSMFRMDKINVPVLGMVENMAYFTPAELPNNKYYIFGKDGAKNLAEEIGVPLLGQIPLVQSIREAGDAGRPAILQENTPQSIALMEMVQKIVQQVAIANAQRKETAVNV
;
A
#
# COMPACT_ATOMS: atom_id res chain seq x y z
N VAL A 1 -2.88 -10.57 -3.91
CA VAL A 1 -2.21 -11.52 -2.99
C VAL A 1 -1.56 -10.73 -1.88
N ASP A 2 -1.75 -11.14 -0.64
CA ASP A 2 -1.07 -10.60 0.53
C ASP A 2 0.21 -11.43 0.77
N LEU A 3 1.36 -10.76 0.72
CA LEU A 3 2.66 -11.39 0.90
C LEU A 3 3.13 -11.22 2.36
N PRO A 4 3.91 -12.17 2.91
CA PRO A 4 4.48 -12.01 4.25
C PRO A 4 5.41 -10.79 4.32
N PRO A 5 5.72 -10.27 5.51
CA PRO A 5 6.66 -9.16 5.65
C PRO A 5 8.08 -9.55 5.24
N GLY A 6 8.85 -8.56 4.78
CA GLY A 6 10.24 -8.74 4.37
C GLY A 6 10.45 -8.81 2.86
N THR A 7 11.65 -9.21 2.45
CA THR A 7 12.11 -9.27 1.06
C THR A 7 12.83 -10.60 0.77
N GLY A 8 12.41 -11.68 1.42
CA GLY A 8 13.04 -12.99 1.32
C GLY A 8 12.68 -13.79 0.07
N ASP A 9 13.17 -15.03 0.01
CA ASP A 9 13.02 -15.93 -1.13
C ASP A 9 11.58 -16.24 -1.52
N ILE A 10 10.64 -16.13 -0.56
CA ILE A 10 9.20 -16.33 -0.82
C ILE A 10 8.68 -15.33 -1.85
N HIS A 11 9.06 -14.06 -1.70
CA HIS A 11 8.66 -13.00 -2.63
C HIS A 11 9.23 -13.24 -4.03
N LEU A 12 10.51 -13.61 -4.10
CA LEU A 12 11.21 -13.90 -5.35
C LEU A 12 10.58 -15.10 -6.05
N SER A 13 10.35 -16.19 -5.30
CA SER A 13 9.72 -17.40 -5.83
C SER A 13 8.31 -17.14 -6.33
N PHE A 14 7.53 -16.33 -5.60
CA PHE A 14 6.16 -15.98 -5.97
C PHE A 14 6.11 -15.23 -7.30
N VAL A 15 6.89 -14.15 -7.44
CA VAL A 15 6.88 -13.33 -8.66
C VAL A 15 7.50 -14.03 -9.86
N ALA A 16 8.37 -15.02 -9.63
CA ALA A 16 8.94 -15.85 -10.68
C ALA A 16 7.94 -16.87 -11.25
N GLN A 17 6.97 -17.30 -10.46
CA GLN A 17 6.00 -18.36 -10.84
C GLN A 17 4.64 -17.79 -11.29
N ILE A 18 4.27 -16.61 -10.80
CA ILE A 18 2.95 -16.03 -11.05
C ILE A 18 3.12 -14.68 -11.76
N PRO A 19 2.45 -14.47 -12.91
CA PRO A 19 2.49 -13.20 -13.61
C PRO A 19 1.69 -12.15 -12.82
N VAL A 20 2.39 -11.26 -12.10
CA VAL A 20 1.79 -10.16 -11.35
C VAL A 20 1.73 -8.89 -12.20
N THR A 21 0.67 -8.12 -12.07
CA THR A 21 0.52 -6.83 -12.77
C THR A 21 1.40 -5.75 -12.15
N GLY A 22 1.54 -5.77 -10.84
CA GLY A 22 2.37 -4.84 -10.08
C GLY A 22 2.28 -5.08 -8.59
N ALA A 23 3.05 -4.34 -7.82
CA ALA A 23 3.13 -4.40 -6.37
C ALA A 23 2.64 -3.11 -5.73
N VAL A 24 1.90 -3.21 -4.63
CA VAL A 24 1.56 -2.11 -3.73
C VAL A 24 2.39 -2.27 -2.46
N ILE A 25 3.12 -1.23 -2.07
CA ILE A 25 3.95 -1.25 -0.87
C ILE A 25 3.16 -0.63 0.29
N VAL A 26 2.97 -1.38 1.35
CA VAL A 26 2.30 -0.93 2.56
C VAL A 26 3.33 -0.73 3.66
N SER A 27 3.35 0.45 4.28
CA SER A 27 4.25 0.77 5.39
C SER A 27 3.56 1.65 6.42
N THR A 28 4.09 1.68 7.63
CA THR A 28 3.77 2.72 8.63
C THR A 28 4.70 3.92 8.45
N PRO A 29 4.41 5.10 9.06
CA PRO A 29 5.27 6.28 8.93
C PRO A 29 6.66 6.17 9.59
N GLN A 30 6.92 5.14 10.37
CA GLN A 30 8.15 4.95 11.14
C GLN A 30 9.38 4.71 10.23
N ASN A 31 10.51 5.33 10.54
CA ASN A 31 11.74 5.19 9.75
C ASN A 31 12.21 3.73 9.63
N VAL A 32 12.04 2.91 10.67
CA VAL A 32 12.40 1.48 10.62
C VAL A 32 11.55 0.72 9.60
N ALA A 33 10.25 0.97 9.54
CA ALA A 33 9.36 0.36 8.56
C ALA A 33 9.64 0.87 7.13
N LEU A 34 9.95 2.17 7.01
CA LEU A 34 10.32 2.77 5.72
C LEU A 34 11.62 2.21 5.16
N ALA A 35 12.58 1.84 6.01
CA ALA A 35 13.81 1.17 5.58
C ALA A 35 13.51 -0.19 4.91
N ASP A 36 12.57 -0.96 5.45
CA ASP A 36 12.16 -2.22 4.86
C ASP A 36 11.30 -2.02 3.60
N ALA A 37 10.45 -0.99 3.58
CA ALA A 37 9.71 -0.59 2.39
C ALA A 37 10.65 -0.23 1.22
N ARG A 38 11.76 0.48 1.47
CA ARG A 38 12.80 0.76 0.46
C ARG A 38 13.43 -0.50 -0.11
N LYS A 39 13.73 -1.49 0.74
CA LYS A 39 14.25 -2.78 0.30
C LYS A 39 13.25 -3.50 -0.60
N ALA A 40 11.97 -3.50 -0.23
CA ALA A 40 10.91 -4.11 -1.05
C ALA A 40 10.80 -3.44 -2.42
N VAL A 41 10.80 -2.10 -2.49
CA VAL A 41 10.82 -1.36 -3.75
C VAL A 41 12.04 -1.74 -4.61
N SER A 42 13.23 -1.77 -3.99
CA SER A 42 14.45 -2.14 -4.70
C SER A 42 14.39 -3.56 -5.24
N MET A 43 13.85 -4.50 -4.47
CA MET A 43 13.65 -5.89 -4.90
C MET A 43 12.73 -5.97 -6.14
N PHE A 44 11.56 -5.32 -6.11
CA PHE A 44 10.63 -5.36 -7.24
C PHE A 44 11.17 -4.68 -8.50
N ARG A 45 12.08 -3.70 -8.36
CA ARG A 45 12.74 -3.00 -9.47
C ARG A 45 13.98 -3.70 -10.03
N MET A 46 14.42 -4.82 -9.44
CA MET A 46 15.57 -5.58 -9.98
C MET A 46 15.24 -6.09 -11.38
N ASP A 47 16.20 -6.03 -12.32
CA ASP A 47 16.02 -6.42 -13.73
C ASP A 47 15.44 -7.84 -13.91
N LYS A 48 15.85 -8.77 -13.04
CA LYS A 48 15.38 -10.16 -13.07
C LYS A 48 13.93 -10.33 -12.60
N ILE A 49 13.38 -9.36 -11.86
CA ILE A 49 12.03 -9.38 -11.29
C ILE A 49 11.11 -8.48 -12.08
N ASN A 50 11.53 -7.23 -12.28
CA ASN A 50 10.90 -6.21 -13.09
C ASN A 50 9.36 -6.10 -12.90
N VAL A 51 8.95 -6.05 -11.63
CA VAL A 51 7.55 -5.87 -11.25
C VAL A 51 7.30 -4.40 -10.96
N PRO A 52 6.37 -3.73 -11.67
CA PRO A 52 6.06 -2.33 -11.43
C PRO A 52 5.55 -2.10 -10.00
N VAL A 53 6.09 -1.07 -9.31
CA VAL A 53 5.53 -0.59 -8.05
C VAL A 53 4.41 0.39 -8.37
N LEU A 54 3.16 -0.01 -8.12
CA LEU A 54 1.95 0.75 -8.45
C LEU A 54 1.75 1.95 -7.53
N GLY A 55 2.32 1.91 -6.34
CA GLY A 55 2.28 2.99 -5.37
C GLY A 55 2.47 2.51 -3.95
N MET A 56 2.38 3.46 -3.01
CA MET A 56 2.51 3.21 -1.58
C MET A 56 1.22 3.50 -0.83
N VAL A 57 1.01 2.76 0.26
CA VAL A 57 -0.04 2.99 1.25
C VAL A 57 0.63 3.27 2.60
N GLU A 58 0.25 4.35 3.26
CA GLU A 58 0.64 4.64 4.62
C GLU A 58 -0.41 4.09 5.58
N ASN A 59 -0.12 2.99 6.24
CA ASN A 59 -0.99 2.39 7.25
C ASN A 59 -0.69 2.98 8.64
N MET A 60 -1.69 3.03 9.51
CA MET A 60 -1.60 3.65 10.85
C MET A 60 -1.10 5.11 10.78
N ALA A 61 -1.53 5.82 9.75
CA ALA A 61 -1.04 7.16 9.43
C ALA A 61 -1.37 8.20 10.51
N TYR A 62 -2.51 8.08 11.14
CA TYR A 62 -2.96 8.97 12.22
C TYR A 62 -4.04 8.29 13.07
N PHE A 63 -4.19 8.78 14.29
CA PHE A 63 -5.29 8.44 15.19
C PHE A 63 -6.17 9.66 15.43
N THR A 64 -7.49 9.49 15.43
CA THR A 64 -8.46 10.52 15.77
C THR A 64 -9.33 10.00 16.91
N PRO A 65 -9.25 10.61 18.13
CA PRO A 65 -10.12 10.27 19.24
C PRO A 65 -11.58 10.58 18.92
N ALA A 66 -12.50 9.77 19.43
CA ALA A 66 -13.94 10.00 19.24
C ALA A 66 -14.42 11.34 19.82
N GLU A 67 -13.80 11.76 20.93
CA GLU A 67 -14.10 13.01 21.63
C GLU A 67 -13.56 14.25 20.90
N LEU A 68 -12.59 14.07 20.01
CA LEU A 68 -11.92 15.13 19.25
C LEU A 68 -11.84 14.79 17.76
N PRO A 69 -13.00 14.72 17.06
CA PRO A 69 -13.09 14.18 15.70
C PRO A 69 -12.31 15.01 14.64
N ASN A 70 -11.97 16.24 14.96
CA ASN A 70 -11.19 17.12 14.08
C ASN A 70 -9.67 17.06 14.34
N ASN A 71 -9.23 16.35 15.37
CA ASN A 71 -7.82 16.28 15.75
C ASN A 71 -7.18 14.98 15.25
N LYS A 72 -6.02 15.11 14.61
CA LYS A 72 -5.20 13.99 14.18
C LYS A 72 -3.92 13.91 15.01
N TYR A 73 -3.68 12.74 15.58
CA TYR A 73 -2.46 12.43 16.34
C TYR A 73 -1.60 11.46 15.53
N TYR A 74 -0.35 11.82 15.31
CA TYR A 74 0.60 11.06 14.48
C TYR A 74 1.50 10.21 15.37
N ILE A 75 0.94 9.14 15.93
CA ILE A 75 1.61 8.27 16.93
C ILE A 75 2.89 7.65 16.39
N PHE A 76 2.88 7.26 15.12
CA PHE A 76 4.00 6.60 14.45
C PHE A 76 4.82 7.52 13.53
N GLY A 77 4.63 8.82 13.62
CA GLY A 77 5.21 9.80 12.70
C GLY A 77 4.20 10.31 11.68
N LYS A 78 4.60 11.31 10.91
CA LYS A 78 3.74 11.98 9.95
C LYS A 78 4.32 11.91 8.54
N ASP A 79 3.49 11.54 7.58
CA ASP A 79 3.79 11.56 6.15
C ASP A 79 5.05 10.75 5.73
N GLY A 80 5.47 9.75 6.52
CA GLY A 80 6.69 9.00 6.26
C GLY A 80 6.64 8.22 4.93
N ALA A 81 5.58 7.44 4.71
CA ALA A 81 5.40 6.71 3.46
C ALA A 81 5.04 7.62 2.30
N LYS A 82 4.37 8.77 2.56
CA LYS A 82 4.12 9.80 1.56
C LYS A 82 5.43 10.37 1.01
N ASN A 83 6.32 10.79 1.90
CA ASN A 83 7.62 11.35 1.53
C ASN A 83 8.47 10.32 0.78
N LEU A 84 8.43 9.06 1.21
CA LEU A 84 9.11 7.97 0.51
C LEU A 84 8.51 7.74 -0.89
N ALA A 85 7.20 7.78 -1.04
CA ALA A 85 6.54 7.63 -2.34
C ALA A 85 6.98 8.73 -3.32
N GLU A 86 7.04 9.98 -2.86
CA GLU A 86 7.54 11.12 -3.64
C GLU A 86 9.02 10.91 -4.04
N GLU A 87 9.89 10.49 -3.12
CA GLU A 87 11.30 10.22 -3.36
C GLU A 87 11.54 9.14 -4.42
N ILE A 88 10.77 8.05 -4.37
CA ILE A 88 10.92 6.93 -5.31
C ILE A 88 10.10 7.08 -6.59
N GLY A 89 9.33 8.17 -6.72
CA GLY A 89 8.56 8.50 -7.92
C GLY A 89 7.34 7.62 -8.15
N VAL A 90 6.63 7.23 -7.08
CA VAL A 90 5.37 6.49 -7.17
C VAL A 90 4.23 7.22 -6.44
N PRO A 91 2.96 7.01 -6.80
CA PRO A 91 1.84 7.68 -6.13
C PRO A 91 1.62 7.18 -4.69
N LEU A 92 1.20 8.08 -3.80
CA LEU A 92 0.57 7.71 -2.54
C LEU A 92 -0.88 7.30 -2.80
N LEU A 93 -1.20 6.05 -2.57
CA LEU A 93 -2.52 5.47 -2.85
C LEU A 93 -3.52 5.74 -1.72
N GLY A 94 -3.06 5.84 -0.48
CA GLY A 94 -3.90 6.16 0.66
C GLY A 94 -3.16 6.28 1.97
N GLN A 95 -3.82 6.93 2.93
CA GLN A 95 -3.41 7.02 4.34
C GLN A 95 -4.53 6.41 5.18
N ILE A 96 -4.28 5.27 5.79
CA ILE A 96 -5.28 4.53 6.58
C ILE A 96 -5.13 4.89 8.05
N PRO A 97 -6.22 5.32 8.72
CA PRO A 97 -6.16 5.69 10.12
C PRO A 97 -5.93 4.48 11.03
N LEU A 98 -5.34 4.73 12.19
CA LEU A 98 -5.30 3.78 13.30
C LEU A 98 -6.63 3.86 14.05
N VAL A 99 -7.49 2.85 13.91
CA VAL A 99 -8.78 2.76 14.61
C VAL A 99 -9.02 1.35 15.15
N GLN A 100 -9.61 1.29 16.33
CA GLN A 100 -9.87 0.02 17.02
C GLN A 100 -10.80 -0.89 16.21
N SER A 101 -11.78 -0.33 15.52
CA SER A 101 -12.76 -1.10 14.73
C SER A 101 -12.15 -1.83 13.52
N ILE A 102 -11.00 -1.39 12.99
CA ILE A 102 -10.27 -2.15 11.96
C ILE A 102 -9.74 -3.46 12.56
N ARG A 103 -9.15 -3.40 13.76
CA ARG A 103 -8.68 -4.58 14.47
C ARG A 103 -9.84 -5.53 14.80
N GLU A 104 -10.91 -5.00 15.40
CA GLU A 104 -12.08 -5.80 15.77
C GLU A 104 -12.75 -6.47 14.57
N ALA A 105 -12.82 -5.76 13.44
CA ALA A 105 -13.32 -6.31 12.20
C ALA A 105 -12.42 -7.47 11.68
N GLY A 106 -11.10 -7.31 11.76
CA GLY A 106 -10.14 -8.35 11.43
C GLY A 106 -10.27 -9.58 12.32
N ASP A 107 -10.33 -9.38 13.64
CA ASP A 107 -10.50 -10.46 14.63
C ASP A 107 -11.83 -11.23 14.42
N ALA A 108 -12.88 -10.54 13.97
CA ALA A 108 -14.18 -11.12 13.67
C ALA A 108 -14.29 -11.71 12.25
N GLY A 109 -13.24 -11.66 11.43
CA GLY A 109 -13.26 -12.09 10.05
C GLY A 109 -14.17 -11.25 9.14
N ARG A 110 -14.45 -10.00 9.51
CA ARG A 110 -15.28 -9.06 8.75
C ARG A 110 -14.42 -7.93 8.20
N PRO A 111 -14.28 -7.79 6.87
CA PRO A 111 -13.46 -6.72 6.30
C PRO A 111 -13.95 -5.32 6.73
N ALA A 112 -13.04 -4.49 7.24
CA ALA A 112 -13.37 -3.14 7.74
C ALA A 112 -13.94 -2.22 6.64
N ILE A 113 -13.65 -2.49 5.38
CA ILE A 113 -14.18 -1.75 4.23
C ILE A 113 -15.72 -1.89 4.09
N LEU A 114 -16.30 -2.95 4.67
CA LEU A 114 -17.75 -3.18 4.65
C LEU A 114 -18.50 -2.43 5.76
N GLN A 115 -17.81 -1.69 6.61
CA GLN A 115 -18.42 -0.80 7.60
C GLN A 115 -18.97 0.44 6.88
N GLU A 116 -20.30 0.59 6.88
CA GLU A 116 -20.95 1.70 6.16
C GLU A 116 -20.64 3.06 6.79
N ASN A 117 -20.28 4.03 5.94
CA ASN A 117 -20.15 5.46 6.29
C ASN A 117 -19.15 5.76 7.44
N THR A 118 -18.14 4.92 7.63
CA THR A 118 -17.09 5.20 8.61
C THR A 118 -15.86 5.84 7.95
N PRO A 119 -15.09 6.69 8.67
CA PRO A 119 -13.88 7.30 8.11
C PRO A 119 -12.88 6.27 7.57
N GLN A 120 -12.75 5.12 8.23
CA GLN A 120 -11.86 4.04 7.80
C GLN A 120 -12.35 3.34 6.53
N SER A 121 -13.67 3.09 6.40
CA SER A 121 -14.20 2.47 5.18
C SER A 121 -14.07 3.40 3.97
N ILE A 122 -14.26 4.70 4.17
CA ILE A 122 -14.05 5.72 3.14
C ILE A 122 -12.58 5.74 2.71
N ALA A 123 -11.64 5.81 3.66
CA ALA A 123 -10.20 5.80 3.37
C ALA A 123 -9.76 4.52 2.63
N LEU A 124 -10.28 3.35 3.03
CA LEU A 124 -10.02 2.09 2.35
C LEU A 124 -10.61 2.07 0.93
N MET A 125 -11.83 2.59 0.73
CA MET A 125 -12.46 2.64 -0.58
C MET A 125 -11.70 3.57 -1.54
N GLU A 126 -11.31 4.75 -1.09
CA GLU A 126 -10.50 5.69 -1.88
C GLU A 126 -9.15 5.08 -2.26
N MET A 127 -8.50 4.38 -1.35
CA MET A 127 -7.28 3.63 -1.62
C MET A 127 -7.49 2.58 -2.71
N VAL A 128 -8.55 1.76 -2.61
CA VAL A 128 -8.86 0.72 -3.59
C VAL A 128 -9.13 1.34 -4.96
N GLN A 129 -9.87 2.44 -5.05
CA GLN A 129 -10.11 3.13 -6.32
C GLN A 129 -8.80 3.58 -6.99
N LYS A 130 -7.86 4.13 -6.22
CA LYS A 130 -6.54 4.51 -6.75
C LYS A 130 -5.72 3.29 -7.19
N ILE A 131 -5.77 2.18 -6.43
CA ILE A 131 -5.11 0.93 -6.82
C ILE A 131 -5.66 0.44 -8.17
N VAL A 132 -6.98 0.38 -8.33
CA VAL A 132 -7.62 -0.04 -9.59
C VAL A 132 -7.19 0.84 -10.76
N GLN A 133 -7.12 2.15 -10.54
CA GLN A 133 -6.62 3.09 -11.56
C GLN A 133 -5.17 2.79 -11.95
N GLN A 134 -4.28 2.55 -11.00
CA GLN A 134 -2.88 2.22 -11.28
C GLN A 134 -2.73 0.86 -11.99
N VAL A 135 -3.55 -0.12 -11.62
CA VAL A 135 -3.61 -1.41 -12.34
C VAL A 135 -4.03 -1.21 -13.80
N ALA A 136 -5.03 -0.38 -14.07
CA ALA A 136 -5.47 -0.08 -15.42
C ALA A 136 -4.36 0.60 -16.24
N ILE A 137 -3.65 1.57 -15.66
CA ILE A 137 -2.50 2.24 -16.28
C ILE A 137 -1.39 1.23 -16.61
N ALA A 138 -0.99 0.40 -15.65
CA ALA A 138 0.05 -0.60 -15.84
C ALA A 138 -0.31 -1.62 -16.95
N ASN A 139 -1.56 -2.04 -17.01
CA ASN A 139 -2.03 -2.95 -18.06
C ASN A 139 -2.07 -2.29 -19.46
N ALA A 140 -2.40 -1.00 -19.55
CA ALA A 140 -2.35 -0.26 -20.82
C ALA A 140 -0.91 -0.15 -21.33
N GLN A 141 0.04 0.23 -20.48
CA GLN A 141 1.46 0.33 -20.81
C GLN A 141 2.07 -1.01 -21.29
N ARG A 142 1.68 -2.13 -20.66
CA ARG A 142 2.11 -3.47 -21.11
C ARG A 142 1.63 -3.80 -22.53
N LYS A 143 0.40 -3.43 -22.88
CA LYS A 143 -0.15 -3.66 -24.23
C LYS A 143 0.60 -2.84 -25.29
N GLU A 144 0.92 -1.59 -25.00
CA GLU A 144 1.69 -0.73 -25.91
C GLU A 144 3.10 -1.28 -26.18
N THR A 145 3.77 -1.78 -25.15
CA THR A 145 5.09 -2.39 -25.30
C THR A 145 5.05 -3.67 -26.14
N ALA A 146 3.99 -4.48 -26.01
CA ALA A 146 3.83 -5.72 -26.76
C ALA A 146 3.47 -5.50 -28.25
N VAL A 147 2.92 -4.35 -28.61
CA VAL A 147 2.56 -4.01 -30.01
C VAL A 147 3.76 -3.44 -30.78
N ASN A 148 4.76 -2.91 -30.09
CA ASN A 148 5.93 -2.26 -30.68
C ASN A 148 7.16 -3.20 -30.80
N VAL A 149 6.99 -4.49 -30.61
CA VAL A 149 7.98 -5.57 -30.80
C VAL A 149 7.52 -6.47 -31.95
#